data_f00a1456dfed25d5040c028c58f847e7
#
_entry.id   f00a1456dfed25d5040c028c58f847e7
#
_cell.length_a   1.000
_cell.length_b   1.000
_cell.length_c   1.000
_cell.angle_alpha   90.00
_cell.angle_beta   90.00
_cell.angle_gamma   90.00
#
_symmetry.space_group_name_H-M   'P 1'
#
loop_
_entity.id
_entity.type
_entity.pdbx_description
1 polymer ?
#
loop_
_entity_poly.entity_id
_entity_poly.type
_entity_poly.pdbx_seq_one_letter_code
_entity_poly.pdbx_strand_id
1 'polypeptide(L)'
;MKKIIYNFILKYLIRWKIQGDSFSSLNSLKKSVIITAPHTHWVDFYLGILIRGGLDFKSSYLAKIELFIFPLNIFLKWTGGVPVNRSSNNNLVSQIASIYNKNKEFRLSLAPEGTRKRVKKFKSGFYYIAIEAKVPIVMLSMDYMNKKTIISKPFYPTGNKKFDFDYIENFFDGVIGKVKEYSFYK
;
A
#
# COMPACT_ATOMS: atom_id res chain seq x y z
N MET A 1 9.24 6.06 21.45
CA MET A 1 10.32 6.91 20.88
C MET A 1 10.25 6.99 19.34
N LYS A 2 10.31 5.89 18.59
CA LYS A 2 10.28 5.92 17.10
C LYS A 2 9.07 6.65 16.51
N LYS A 3 7.85 6.36 16.96
CA LYS A 3 6.59 7.02 16.51
C LYS A 3 6.64 8.55 16.64
N ILE A 4 7.22 9.07 17.72
CA ILE A 4 7.34 10.51 17.98
C ILE A 4 8.22 11.16 16.91
N ILE A 5 9.35 10.53 16.56
CA ILE A 5 10.28 11.02 15.54
C ILE A 5 9.61 11.06 14.17
N TYR A 6 8.90 9.98 13.77
CA TYR A 6 8.19 9.94 12.48
C TYR A 6 7.10 11.03 12.40
N ASN A 7 6.32 11.21 13.47
CA ASN A 7 5.29 12.25 13.52
C ASN A 7 5.89 13.65 13.51
N PHE A 8 7.04 13.86 14.16
CA PHE A 8 7.77 15.13 14.09
C PHE A 8 8.20 15.45 12.64
N ILE A 9 8.80 14.48 11.94
CA ILE A 9 9.20 14.64 10.53
C ILE A 9 7.98 14.94 9.66
N LEU A 10 6.93 14.14 9.79
CA LEU A 10 5.69 14.32 9.00
C LEU A 10 5.09 15.71 9.23
N LYS A 11 4.91 16.12 10.49
CA LYS A 11 4.19 17.33 10.84
C LYS A 11 5.01 18.60 10.62
N TYR A 12 6.28 18.61 11.02
CA TYR A 12 7.07 19.84 11.08
C TYR A 12 8.04 20.00 9.91
N LEU A 13 8.67 18.90 9.42
CA LEU A 13 9.64 19.01 8.32
C LEU A 13 8.96 18.98 6.96
N ILE A 14 8.09 18.01 6.71
CA ILE A 14 7.43 17.88 5.40
C ILE A 14 6.01 18.45 5.38
N ARG A 15 5.46 18.81 6.53
CA ARG A 15 4.09 19.36 6.70
C ARG A 15 3.02 18.47 6.09
N TRP A 16 3.14 17.16 6.32
CA TRP A 16 2.24 16.15 5.79
C TRP A 16 1.16 15.80 6.81
N LYS A 17 -0.10 15.82 6.36
CA LYS A 17 -1.26 15.50 7.21
C LYS A 17 -1.70 14.07 6.94
N ILE A 18 -2.13 13.37 7.98
CA ILE A 18 -2.77 12.06 7.85
C ILE A 18 -4.21 12.20 8.33
N GLN A 19 -5.17 11.79 7.50
CA GLN A 19 -6.60 11.92 7.72
C GLN A 19 -7.29 10.56 7.48
N GLY A 20 -8.44 10.37 8.08
CA GLY A 20 -9.29 9.19 7.92
C GLY A 20 -9.80 8.66 9.26
N ASP A 21 -10.94 8.00 9.23
CA ASP A 21 -11.62 7.46 10.42
C ASP A 21 -10.90 6.25 11.04
N SER A 22 -9.82 5.80 10.45
CA SER A 22 -9.35 4.42 10.59
C SER A 22 -8.07 4.28 11.41
N PHE A 23 -7.65 5.29 12.15
CA PHE A 23 -6.44 5.16 12.98
C PHE A 23 -6.53 4.00 13.99
N SER A 24 -7.64 3.88 14.68
CA SER A 24 -7.90 2.79 15.62
C SER A 24 -8.25 1.50 14.89
N SER A 25 -9.01 1.58 13.79
CA SER A 25 -9.46 0.41 13.04
C SER A 25 -8.34 -0.26 12.25
N LEU A 26 -7.39 0.52 11.69
CA LEU A 26 -6.22 -0.05 11.00
C LEU A 26 -5.35 -0.91 11.93
N ASN A 27 -5.10 -0.44 13.14
CA ASN A 27 -4.29 -1.18 14.11
C ASN A 27 -5.02 -2.44 14.62
N SER A 28 -6.35 -2.43 14.65
CA SER A 28 -7.15 -3.62 15.00
C SER A 28 -7.20 -4.67 13.89
N LEU A 29 -7.02 -4.26 12.62
CA LEU A 29 -6.97 -5.19 11.49
C LEU A 29 -5.68 -6.00 11.50
N LYS A 30 -5.74 -7.25 11.90
CA LYS A 30 -4.59 -8.15 11.89
C LYS A 30 -4.11 -8.49 10.48
N LYS A 31 -5.03 -8.53 9.51
CA LYS A 31 -4.76 -8.87 8.12
C LYS A 31 -5.49 -7.93 7.17
N SER A 32 -4.80 -7.41 6.15
CA SER A 32 -5.38 -6.56 5.11
C SER A 32 -4.47 -6.43 3.90
N VAL A 33 -5.05 -6.16 2.74
CA VAL A 33 -4.32 -5.64 1.57
C VAL A 33 -4.44 -4.12 1.62
N ILE A 34 -3.31 -3.43 1.62
CA ILE A 34 -3.27 -1.96 1.59
C ILE A 34 -2.88 -1.55 0.17
N ILE A 35 -3.72 -0.79 -0.49
CA ILE A 35 -3.37 -0.21 -1.79
C ILE A 35 -3.07 1.27 -1.63
N THR A 36 -1.93 1.68 -2.19
CA THR A 36 -1.44 3.06 -2.07
C THR A 36 -1.26 3.65 -3.45
N ALA A 37 -1.95 4.75 -3.71
CA ALA A 37 -1.88 5.49 -4.96
C ALA A 37 -2.03 7.01 -4.73
N PRO A 38 -1.58 7.86 -5.67
CA PRO A 38 -0.77 7.54 -6.82
C PRO A 38 0.68 7.18 -6.43
N HIS A 39 1.27 6.22 -7.17
CA HIS A 39 2.69 5.87 -7.02
C HIS A 39 3.47 6.34 -8.25
N THR A 40 3.98 7.56 -8.19
CA THR A 40 4.55 8.28 -9.35
C THR A 40 6.04 8.53 -9.25
N HIS A 41 6.64 8.36 -8.04
CA HIS A 41 8.04 8.67 -7.81
C HIS A 41 8.65 7.72 -6.77
N TRP A 42 9.97 7.53 -6.79
CA TRP A 42 10.67 6.68 -5.81
C TRP A 42 10.58 7.20 -4.37
N VAL A 43 10.40 8.51 -4.18
CA VAL A 43 10.21 9.16 -2.87
C VAL A 43 8.94 8.67 -2.16
N ASP A 44 7.93 8.18 -2.91
CA ASP A 44 6.69 7.66 -2.35
C ASP A 44 6.94 6.49 -1.38
N PHE A 45 7.99 5.71 -1.63
CA PHE A 45 8.41 4.63 -0.75
C PHE A 45 8.85 5.16 0.63
N TYR A 46 9.66 6.21 0.67
CA TYR A 46 10.10 6.82 1.92
C TYR A 46 8.96 7.51 2.66
N LEU A 47 8.08 8.18 1.93
CA LEU A 47 6.87 8.75 2.50
C LEU A 47 5.99 7.66 3.13
N GLY A 48 5.84 6.52 2.45
CA GLY A 48 5.14 5.35 2.98
C GLY A 48 5.75 4.82 4.29
N ILE A 49 7.09 4.77 4.39
CA ILE A 49 7.80 4.41 5.63
C ILE A 49 7.50 5.41 6.75
N LEU A 50 7.53 6.70 6.45
CA LEU A 50 7.24 7.75 7.44
C LEU A 50 5.79 7.67 7.93
N ILE A 51 4.83 7.54 7.02
CA ILE A 51 3.41 7.39 7.35
C ILE A 51 3.20 6.15 8.23
N ARG A 52 3.74 5.00 7.83
CA ARG A 52 3.66 3.76 8.58
C ARG A 52 4.24 3.88 9.98
N GLY A 53 5.42 4.52 10.08
CA GLY A 53 6.07 4.76 11.37
C GLY A 53 5.31 5.74 12.26
N GLY A 54 4.72 6.79 11.68
CA GLY A 54 3.87 7.75 12.40
C GLY A 54 2.57 7.14 12.91
N LEU A 55 2.00 6.19 12.16
CA LEU A 55 0.82 5.43 12.55
C LEU A 55 1.14 4.30 13.55
N ASP A 56 2.42 3.99 13.76
CA ASP A 56 2.85 2.81 14.51
C ASP A 56 2.26 1.50 13.95
N PHE A 57 2.29 1.39 12.63
CA PHE A 57 1.60 0.36 11.87
C PHE A 57 2.59 -0.52 11.11
N LYS A 58 2.51 -1.82 11.30
CA LYS A 58 3.38 -2.77 10.59
C LYS A 58 2.71 -3.21 9.29
N SER A 59 3.37 -2.97 8.16
CA SER A 59 3.00 -3.52 6.86
C SER A 59 4.23 -4.01 6.12
N SER A 60 4.01 -4.97 5.22
CA SER A 60 5.01 -5.53 4.33
C SER A 60 4.78 -5.05 2.90
N TYR A 61 5.80 -5.15 2.06
CA TYR A 61 5.69 -4.93 0.61
C TYR A 61 6.41 -6.04 -0.15
N LEU A 62 6.04 -6.25 -1.41
CA LEU A 62 6.66 -7.28 -2.23
C LEU A 62 7.89 -6.73 -2.93
N ALA A 63 9.01 -7.40 -2.78
CA ALA A 63 10.23 -7.11 -3.50
C ALA A 63 10.69 -8.35 -4.27
N LYS A 64 11.37 -8.14 -5.42
CA LYS A 64 11.92 -9.24 -6.20
C LYS A 64 12.91 -10.03 -5.36
N ILE A 65 12.86 -11.36 -5.41
CA ILE A 65 13.73 -12.24 -4.64
C ILE A 65 15.21 -11.99 -4.94
N GLU A 66 15.55 -11.61 -6.18
CA GLU A 66 16.91 -11.33 -6.63
C GLU A 66 17.52 -10.11 -5.90
N LEU A 67 16.70 -9.25 -5.30
CA LEU A 67 17.17 -8.10 -4.52
C LEU A 67 17.60 -8.48 -3.09
N PHE A 68 17.29 -9.70 -2.63
CA PHE A 68 17.62 -10.14 -1.27
C PHE A 68 19.05 -10.68 -1.14
N ILE A 69 20.00 -9.97 -1.73
CA ILE A 69 21.44 -10.22 -1.62
C ILE A 69 22.07 -9.28 -0.57
N PHE A 70 23.17 -9.74 0.06
CA PHE A 70 23.92 -8.91 1.01
C PHE A 70 24.57 -7.71 0.29
N PRO A 71 24.55 -6.48 0.88
CA PRO A 71 23.94 -6.09 2.16
C PRO A 71 22.45 -5.64 2.04
N LEU A 72 21.89 -5.57 0.84
CA LEU A 72 20.57 -5.02 0.56
C LEU A 72 19.43 -5.80 1.26
N ASN A 73 19.61 -7.11 1.45
CA ASN A 73 18.65 -7.96 2.14
C ASN A 73 18.36 -7.50 3.58
N ILE A 74 19.34 -6.94 4.29
CA ILE A 74 19.18 -6.44 5.67
C ILE A 74 18.22 -5.25 5.65
N PHE A 75 18.46 -4.30 4.75
CA PHE A 75 17.58 -3.13 4.58
C PHE A 75 16.16 -3.52 4.16
N LEU A 76 16.03 -4.41 3.17
CA LEU A 76 14.72 -4.85 2.69
C LEU A 76 13.91 -5.54 3.80
N LYS A 77 14.53 -6.47 4.53
CA LYS A 77 13.88 -7.14 5.67
C LYS A 77 13.50 -6.15 6.77
N TRP A 78 14.38 -5.25 7.12
CA TRP A 78 14.12 -4.23 8.14
C TRP A 78 12.96 -3.31 7.76
N THR A 79 12.84 -2.95 6.49
CA THR A 79 11.72 -2.13 5.97
C THR A 79 10.45 -2.93 5.71
N GLY A 80 10.41 -4.24 5.92
CA GLY A 80 9.24 -5.10 5.75
C GLY A 80 9.10 -5.70 4.35
N GLY A 81 10.18 -5.76 3.57
CA GLY A 81 10.22 -6.42 2.27
C GLY A 81 10.01 -7.94 2.38
N VAL A 82 9.11 -8.48 1.58
CA VAL A 82 8.85 -9.92 1.43
C VAL A 82 9.33 -10.35 0.05
N PRO A 83 10.27 -11.32 -0.03
CA PRO A 83 10.76 -11.82 -1.30
C PRO A 83 9.66 -12.57 -2.05
N VAL A 84 9.49 -12.26 -3.33
CA VAL A 84 8.59 -12.99 -4.22
C VAL A 84 9.25 -13.26 -5.56
N ASN A 85 9.00 -14.45 -6.07
CA ASN A 85 9.38 -14.78 -7.44
C ASN A 85 8.27 -14.31 -8.38
N ARG A 86 8.55 -13.28 -9.19
CA ARG A 86 7.59 -12.71 -10.15
C ARG A 86 7.63 -13.38 -11.52
N SER A 87 8.55 -14.31 -11.76
CA SER A 87 8.69 -14.99 -13.06
C SER A 87 7.59 -16.04 -13.31
N SER A 88 6.97 -16.54 -12.24
CA SER A 88 5.84 -17.49 -12.33
C SER A 88 4.50 -16.75 -12.15
N ASN A 89 4.01 -16.12 -13.21
CA ASN A 89 2.79 -15.29 -13.18
C ASN A 89 1.53 -16.05 -12.69
N ASN A 90 1.46 -17.37 -12.87
CA ASN A 90 0.26 -18.15 -12.59
C ASN A 90 0.05 -18.51 -11.10
N ASN A 91 1.04 -18.23 -10.22
CA ASN A 91 0.97 -18.61 -8.81
C ASN A 91 1.20 -17.47 -7.80
N LEU A 92 1.37 -16.23 -8.26
CA LEU A 92 1.72 -15.13 -7.36
C LEU A 92 0.61 -14.84 -6.35
N VAL A 93 -0.65 -14.85 -6.78
CA VAL A 93 -1.81 -14.60 -5.90
C VAL A 93 -1.87 -15.67 -4.82
N SER A 94 -1.82 -16.95 -5.19
CA SER A 94 -1.87 -18.07 -4.25
C SER A 94 -0.64 -18.14 -3.34
N GLN A 95 0.55 -17.80 -3.84
CA GLN A 95 1.75 -17.67 -3.00
C GLN A 95 1.54 -16.61 -1.91
N ILE A 96 1.02 -15.44 -2.27
CA ILE A 96 0.76 -14.36 -1.32
C ILE A 96 -0.37 -14.75 -0.35
N ALA A 97 -1.46 -15.36 -0.83
CA ALA A 97 -2.55 -15.84 0.02
C ALA A 97 -2.05 -16.88 1.05
N SER A 98 -1.10 -17.74 0.67
CA SER A 98 -0.47 -18.68 1.60
C SER A 98 0.32 -17.97 2.72
N ILE A 99 0.92 -16.80 2.45
CA ILE A 99 1.59 -15.99 3.48
C ILE A 99 0.58 -15.47 4.49
N TYR A 100 -0.60 -15.02 4.04
CA TYR A 100 -1.69 -14.62 4.93
C TYR A 100 -2.13 -15.77 5.84
N ASN A 101 -2.22 -16.99 5.32
CA ASN A 101 -2.64 -18.16 6.08
C ASN A 101 -1.61 -18.57 7.15
N LYS A 102 -0.31 -18.45 6.84
CA LYS A 102 0.79 -18.81 7.73
C LYS A 102 1.05 -17.81 8.86
N ASN A 103 0.58 -16.57 8.72
CA ASN A 103 0.85 -15.51 9.68
C ASN A 103 -0.43 -15.13 10.44
N LYS A 104 -0.33 -14.91 11.75
CA LYS A 104 -1.43 -14.39 12.56
C LYS A 104 -1.75 -12.94 12.22
N GLU A 105 -0.71 -12.16 11.89
CA GLU A 105 -0.81 -10.78 11.45
C GLU A 105 0.00 -10.58 10.18
N PHE A 106 -0.63 -10.09 9.13
CA PHE A 106 0.05 -9.76 7.88
C PHE A 106 -0.72 -8.69 7.11
N ARG A 107 -0.06 -7.58 6.84
CA ARG A 107 -0.62 -6.47 6.07
C ARG A 107 0.29 -6.21 4.89
N LEU A 108 -0.23 -6.33 3.70
CA LEU A 108 0.53 -6.18 2.46
C LEU A 108 0.21 -4.85 1.79
N SER A 109 1.22 -4.01 1.60
CA SER A 109 1.10 -2.74 0.87
C SER A 109 1.52 -2.92 -0.59
N LEU A 110 0.70 -2.44 -1.51
CA LEU A 110 0.89 -2.54 -2.96
C LEU A 110 0.51 -1.23 -3.64
N ALA A 111 1.20 -0.90 -4.74
CA ALA A 111 0.74 0.12 -5.68
C ALA A 111 -0.16 -0.53 -6.73
N PRO A 112 -1.45 -0.15 -6.83
CA PRO A 112 -2.40 -0.80 -7.74
C PRO A 112 -2.08 -0.51 -9.21
N GLU A 113 -1.35 0.56 -9.50
CA GLU A 113 -0.84 0.87 -10.84
C GLU A 113 0.17 -0.16 -11.34
N GLY A 114 0.98 -0.74 -10.42
CA GLY A 114 2.07 -1.65 -10.73
C GLY A 114 3.19 -1.04 -11.58
N THR A 115 3.23 0.28 -11.68
CA THR A 115 4.23 1.10 -12.38
C THR A 115 4.23 2.49 -11.74
N ARG A 116 5.24 3.33 -12.08
CA ARG A 116 5.27 4.75 -11.71
C ARG A 116 4.77 5.67 -12.84
N LYS A 117 4.33 5.10 -13.95
CA LYS A 117 3.76 5.84 -15.07
C LYS A 117 2.24 5.87 -14.96
N ARG A 118 1.61 6.84 -15.62
CA ARG A 118 0.16 6.93 -15.66
C ARG A 118 -0.47 5.66 -16.22
N VAL A 119 -1.52 5.21 -15.57
CA VAL A 119 -2.34 4.09 -16.01
C VAL A 119 -3.80 4.52 -16.18
N LYS A 120 -4.50 3.91 -17.13
CA LYS A 120 -5.94 4.15 -17.34
C LYS A 120 -6.81 3.36 -16.37
N LYS A 121 -6.31 2.22 -15.87
CA LYS A 121 -7.01 1.31 -14.94
C LYS A 121 -6.00 0.65 -14.02
N PHE A 122 -6.43 0.35 -12.81
CA PHE A 122 -5.62 -0.39 -11.85
C PHE A 122 -5.51 -1.87 -12.24
N LYS A 123 -4.36 -2.47 -11.90
CA LYS A 123 -4.15 -3.93 -12.02
C LYS A 123 -4.98 -4.66 -10.98
N SER A 124 -5.48 -5.84 -11.34
CA SER A 124 -6.39 -6.60 -10.47
C SER A 124 -5.71 -7.54 -9.48
N GLY A 125 -4.37 -7.60 -9.44
CA GLY A 125 -3.65 -8.54 -8.57
C GLY A 125 -3.99 -8.38 -7.08
N PHE A 126 -4.03 -7.15 -6.57
CA PHE A 126 -4.38 -6.86 -5.19
C PHE A 126 -5.80 -7.33 -4.81
N TYR A 127 -6.72 -7.21 -5.74
CA TYR A 127 -8.12 -7.59 -5.57
C TYR A 127 -8.27 -9.11 -5.40
N TYR A 128 -7.63 -9.88 -6.30
CA TYR A 128 -7.65 -11.34 -6.19
C TYR A 128 -6.90 -11.85 -4.95
N ILE A 129 -5.81 -11.20 -4.54
CA ILE A 129 -5.14 -11.49 -3.27
C ILE A 129 -6.11 -11.30 -2.10
N ALA A 130 -6.85 -10.18 -2.07
CA ALA A 130 -7.80 -9.90 -1.01
C ALA A 130 -8.94 -10.93 -0.94
N ILE A 131 -9.49 -11.32 -2.09
CA ILE A 131 -10.53 -12.37 -2.18
C ILE A 131 -9.98 -13.71 -1.69
N GLU A 132 -8.85 -14.18 -2.23
CA GLU A 132 -8.30 -15.50 -1.90
C GLU A 132 -7.86 -15.59 -0.44
N ALA A 133 -7.26 -14.52 0.09
CA ALA A 133 -6.88 -14.43 1.49
C ALA A 133 -8.05 -14.12 2.44
N LYS A 134 -9.24 -13.79 1.92
CA LYS A 134 -10.44 -13.39 2.69
C LYS A 134 -10.17 -12.22 3.64
N VAL A 135 -9.48 -11.20 3.13
CA VAL A 135 -9.08 -10.02 3.92
C VAL A 135 -9.60 -8.73 3.28
N PRO A 136 -9.82 -7.67 4.07
CA PRO A 136 -10.25 -6.39 3.52
C PRO A 136 -9.12 -5.69 2.76
N ILE A 137 -9.54 -4.79 1.86
CA ILE A 137 -8.70 -3.81 1.18
C ILE A 137 -8.81 -2.50 1.95
N VAL A 138 -7.67 -1.87 2.22
CA VAL A 138 -7.59 -0.51 2.76
C VAL A 138 -6.91 0.38 1.72
N MET A 139 -7.56 1.48 1.36
CA MET A 139 -7.05 2.43 0.40
C MET A 139 -6.31 3.56 1.12
N LEU A 140 -5.14 3.92 0.63
CA LEU A 140 -4.28 4.96 1.18
C LEU A 140 -3.87 5.91 0.06
N SER A 141 -4.36 7.14 0.08
CA SER A 141 -3.99 8.15 -0.90
C SER A 141 -2.71 8.88 -0.52
N MET A 142 -1.89 9.25 -1.51
CA MET A 142 -0.72 10.11 -1.33
C MET A 142 -0.89 11.39 -2.14
N ASP A 143 -1.60 12.38 -1.58
CA ASP A 143 -1.91 13.65 -2.24
C ASP A 143 -0.79 14.67 -1.97
N TYR A 144 0.10 14.79 -2.92
CA TYR A 144 1.23 15.73 -2.84
C TYR A 144 0.82 17.18 -3.02
N MET A 145 -0.27 17.44 -3.72
CA MET A 145 -0.77 18.80 -3.91
C MET A 145 -1.26 19.39 -2.59
N ASN A 146 -2.02 18.60 -1.83
CA ASN A 146 -2.57 19.00 -0.54
C ASN A 146 -1.73 18.54 0.65
N LYS A 147 -0.58 17.88 0.41
CA LYS A 147 0.31 17.31 1.43
C LYS A 147 -0.45 16.48 2.47
N LYS A 148 -1.29 15.57 2.00
CA LYS A 148 -2.11 14.73 2.87
C LYS A 148 -2.20 13.30 2.39
N THR A 149 -2.40 12.41 3.35
CA THR A 149 -2.82 11.03 3.15
C THR A 149 -4.21 10.86 3.71
N ILE A 150 -5.11 10.29 2.92
CA ILE A 150 -6.44 9.86 3.37
C ILE A 150 -6.40 8.34 3.43
N ILE A 151 -6.90 7.78 4.53
CA ILE A 151 -7.01 6.35 4.75
C ILE A 151 -8.49 5.99 4.76
N SER A 152 -8.88 5.03 3.92
CA SER A 152 -10.26 4.56 3.86
C SER A 152 -10.64 3.68 5.04
N LYS A 153 -11.94 3.49 5.24
CA LYS A 153 -12.45 2.35 6.00
C LYS A 153 -12.07 1.04 5.31
N PRO A 154 -11.97 -0.08 6.06
CA PRO A 154 -11.79 -1.39 5.45
C PRO A 154 -12.90 -1.72 4.47
N PHE A 155 -12.53 -2.06 3.25
CA PHE A 155 -13.44 -2.47 2.18
C PHE A 155 -13.32 -3.97 1.93
N TYR A 156 -14.41 -4.69 2.05
CA TYR A 156 -14.45 -6.13 1.74
C TYR A 156 -14.93 -6.31 0.29
N PRO A 157 -14.12 -6.96 -0.59
CA PRO A 157 -14.54 -7.23 -1.96
C PRO A 157 -15.88 -7.98 -2.01
N THR A 158 -16.81 -7.47 -2.84
CA THR A 158 -18.15 -8.05 -2.95
C THR A 158 -18.22 -9.24 -3.91
N GLY A 159 -17.18 -9.43 -4.72
CA GLY A 159 -17.16 -10.37 -5.85
C GLY A 159 -17.65 -9.75 -7.15
N ASN A 160 -18.38 -8.63 -7.11
CA ASN A 160 -18.71 -7.85 -8.30
C ASN A 160 -17.53 -6.94 -8.65
N LYS A 161 -16.62 -7.45 -9.49
CA LYS A 161 -15.40 -6.74 -9.85
C LYS A 161 -15.63 -5.35 -10.40
N LYS A 162 -16.65 -5.14 -11.22
CA LYS A 162 -16.95 -3.83 -11.81
C LYS A 162 -17.31 -2.82 -10.73
N PHE A 163 -18.25 -3.17 -9.87
CA PHE A 163 -18.67 -2.34 -8.75
C PHE A 163 -17.52 -2.04 -7.78
N ASP A 164 -16.74 -3.07 -7.43
CA ASP A 164 -15.64 -2.94 -6.48
C ASP A 164 -14.53 -2.04 -7.04
N PHE A 165 -14.19 -2.17 -8.34
CA PHE A 165 -13.20 -1.31 -8.98
C PHE A 165 -13.70 0.13 -9.16
N ASP A 166 -14.98 0.33 -9.49
CA ASP A 166 -15.55 1.67 -9.55
C ASP A 166 -15.46 2.38 -8.20
N TYR A 167 -15.74 1.68 -7.10
CA TYR A 167 -15.60 2.21 -5.76
C TYR A 167 -14.15 2.56 -5.41
N ILE A 168 -13.22 1.65 -5.70
CA ILE A 168 -11.79 1.83 -5.42
C ILE A 168 -11.21 2.97 -6.26
N GLU A 169 -11.48 3.00 -7.56
CA GLU A 169 -10.95 4.03 -8.46
C GLU A 169 -11.51 5.42 -8.14
N ASN A 170 -12.78 5.53 -7.74
CA ASN A 170 -13.35 6.79 -7.28
C ASN A 170 -12.66 7.35 -6.03
N PHE A 171 -12.16 6.51 -5.14
CA PHE A 171 -11.40 6.97 -3.96
C PHE A 171 -10.10 7.67 -4.34
N PHE A 172 -9.46 7.27 -5.43
CA PHE A 172 -8.19 7.81 -5.90
C PHE A 172 -8.34 8.86 -6.99
N ASP A 173 -9.54 9.04 -7.53
CA ASP A 173 -9.76 10.01 -8.60
C ASP A 173 -9.45 11.43 -8.13
N GLY A 174 -8.69 12.17 -8.95
CA GLY A 174 -8.25 13.53 -8.63
C GLY A 174 -7.15 13.65 -7.57
N VAL A 175 -6.62 12.55 -7.05
CA VAL A 175 -5.47 12.58 -6.13
C VAL A 175 -4.18 12.82 -6.92
N ILE A 176 -3.44 13.88 -6.56
CA ILE A 176 -2.24 14.28 -7.29
C ILE A 176 -0.98 13.71 -6.65
N GLY A 177 -0.22 12.91 -7.40
CA GLY A 177 1.05 12.32 -7.00
C GLY A 177 2.22 13.31 -7.07
N LYS A 178 3.42 12.85 -6.71
CA LYS A 178 4.66 13.63 -6.75
C LYS A 178 4.97 14.13 -8.17
N VAL A 179 4.74 13.29 -9.18
CA VAL A 179 4.77 13.65 -10.61
C VAL A 179 3.33 13.73 -11.08
N LYS A 180 2.84 14.95 -11.27
CA LYS A 180 1.43 15.23 -11.56
C LYS A 180 0.92 14.50 -12.80
N GLU A 181 1.73 14.46 -13.86
CA GLU A 181 1.41 13.86 -15.15
C GLU A 181 1.20 12.33 -15.08
N TYR A 182 1.74 11.70 -14.03
CA TYR A 182 1.64 10.27 -13.80
C TYR A 182 0.51 9.89 -12.82
N SER A 183 -0.22 10.90 -12.30
CA SER A 183 -1.34 10.68 -11.40
C SER A 183 -2.47 9.91 -12.10
N PHE A 184 -3.22 9.14 -11.30
CA PHE A 184 -4.39 8.44 -11.78
C PHE A 184 -5.57 9.43 -11.93
N TYR A 185 -6.27 9.32 -13.04
CA TYR A 185 -7.55 10.00 -13.29
C TYR A 185 -8.50 8.96 -13.91
N LYS A 186 -9.69 8.87 -13.36
CA LYS A 186 -10.76 8.00 -13.86
C LYS A 186 -11.40 8.53 -15.13
#